data_60195521a85cfd081fa3c85115c2cf7d
#
_entry.id   60195521a85cfd081fa3c85115c2cf7d
#
_cell.length_a   1.000
_cell.length_b   1.000
_cell.length_c   1.000
_cell.angle_alpha   90.00
_cell.angle_beta   90.00
_cell.angle_gamma   90.00
#
_symmetry.space_group_name_H-M   'P 1'
#
loop_
_entity.id
_entity.type
_entity.pdbx_description
1 polymer ?
#
loop_
_entity_poly.entity_id
_entity_poly.type
_entity_poly.pdbx_seq_one_letter_code
_entity_poly.pdbx_strand_id
1 'polypeptide(L)'
;MADKLIITFDEYIKIVEKLAIQIHKDYKPTVLVGIMRGAAPILDILSRILKLPTAYIVIQSYSGDGLEDKQGQLMFAREISSLAESKDYKKVLLVDDLSDTGLTLNKSIEWLRNYGSTKDFIEEVKTACLWKKKSSTFEPDFCPIRLDSDPWIVQPTEHYEEMSIEEIVERNK
;
A
#
# COMPACT_ATOMS: atom_id res chain seq x y z
N MET A 1 -5.48 -18.32 -19.23
CA MET A 1 -5.88 -17.86 -17.89
C MET A 1 -4.66 -17.20 -17.28
N ALA A 2 -4.77 -16.02 -16.69
CA ALA A 2 -3.66 -15.42 -15.97
C ALA A 2 -3.25 -16.35 -14.81
N ASP A 3 -1.95 -16.51 -14.62
CA ASP A 3 -1.40 -17.31 -13.53
C ASP A 3 -1.78 -16.65 -12.20
N LYS A 4 -2.31 -17.42 -11.24
CA LYS A 4 -2.78 -16.90 -9.94
C LYS A 4 -1.80 -17.32 -8.85
N LEU A 5 -1.36 -16.34 -8.05
CA LEU A 5 -0.59 -16.57 -6.82
C LEU A 5 -1.51 -16.36 -5.63
N ILE A 6 -1.96 -17.46 -5.01
CA ILE A 6 -2.86 -17.43 -3.86
C ILE A 6 -2.02 -17.34 -2.59
N ILE A 7 -2.32 -16.36 -1.73
CA ILE A 7 -1.60 -16.09 -0.48
C ILE A 7 -2.54 -16.39 0.70
N THR A 8 -2.10 -17.26 1.59
CA THR A 8 -2.79 -17.53 2.86
C THR A 8 -2.54 -16.43 3.89
N PHE A 9 -3.38 -16.32 4.92
CA PHE A 9 -3.15 -15.37 6.03
C PHE A 9 -1.79 -15.60 6.71
N ASP A 10 -1.39 -16.85 6.93
CA ASP A 10 -0.09 -17.17 7.57
C ASP A 10 1.09 -16.73 6.71
N GLU A 11 1.03 -16.92 5.40
CA GLU A 11 2.05 -16.44 4.47
C GLU A 11 2.09 -14.92 4.44
N TYR A 12 0.93 -14.27 4.39
CA TYR A 12 0.80 -12.82 4.39
C TYR A 12 1.47 -12.20 5.62
N ILE A 13 1.16 -12.71 6.81
CA ILE A 13 1.77 -12.24 8.07
C ILE A 13 3.29 -12.38 8.03
N LYS A 14 3.81 -13.53 7.59
CA LYS A 14 5.25 -13.75 7.48
C LYS A 14 5.92 -12.78 6.49
N ILE A 15 5.22 -12.39 5.41
CA ILE A 15 5.74 -11.41 4.46
C ILE A 15 5.80 -10.03 5.10
N VAL A 16 4.75 -9.63 5.85
CA VAL A 16 4.74 -8.35 6.58
C VAL A 16 5.84 -8.31 7.65
N GLU A 17 6.08 -9.41 8.37
CA GLU A 17 7.19 -9.51 9.34
C GLU A 17 8.55 -9.34 8.67
N LYS A 18 8.77 -9.97 7.50
CA LYS A 18 9.99 -9.78 6.71
C LYS A 18 10.17 -8.32 6.29
N LEU A 19 9.09 -7.66 5.87
CA LEU A 19 9.11 -6.24 5.54
C LEU A 19 9.50 -5.40 6.77
N ALA A 20 8.90 -5.68 7.94
CA ALA A 20 9.22 -4.98 9.18
C ALA A 20 10.72 -5.11 9.55
N ILE A 21 11.31 -6.30 9.38
CA ILE A 21 12.74 -6.57 9.63
C ILE A 21 13.61 -5.73 8.68
N GLN A 22 13.29 -5.68 7.38
CA GLN A 22 14.03 -4.86 6.41
C GLN A 22 14.00 -3.38 6.80
N ILE A 23 12.79 -2.85 7.11
CA ILE A 23 12.62 -1.46 7.53
C ILE A 23 13.41 -1.17 8.80
N HIS A 24 13.27 -2.02 9.83
CA HIS A 24 13.96 -1.82 11.11
C HIS A 24 15.47 -1.78 10.96
N LYS A 25 16.03 -2.59 10.07
CA LYS A 25 17.47 -2.67 9.83
C LYS A 25 18.02 -1.43 9.14
N ASP A 26 17.34 -0.98 8.07
CA ASP A 26 17.92 -0.06 7.10
C ASP A 26 17.27 1.34 7.11
N TYR A 27 16.17 1.52 7.84
CA TYR A 27 15.44 2.79 7.88
C TYR A 27 14.75 3.01 9.23
N LYS A 28 14.73 4.26 9.67
CA LYS A 28 14.04 4.69 10.89
C LYS A 28 12.97 5.72 10.53
N PRO A 29 11.81 5.29 9.98
CA PRO A 29 10.72 6.20 9.68
C PRO A 29 10.16 6.82 10.96
N THR A 30 9.56 8.00 10.84
CA THR A 30 8.88 8.69 11.93
C THR A 30 7.37 8.57 11.83
N VAL A 31 6.87 8.24 10.63
CA VAL A 31 5.44 7.99 10.36
C VAL A 31 5.29 6.96 9.24
N LEU A 32 4.25 6.15 9.35
CA LEU A 32 3.82 5.24 8.28
C LEU A 32 2.62 5.84 7.56
N VAL A 33 2.69 5.96 6.24
CA VAL A 33 1.59 6.47 5.40
C VAL A 33 1.12 5.35 4.48
N GLY A 34 -0.10 4.87 4.66
CA GLY A 34 -0.65 3.78 3.87
C GLY A 34 -1.56 4.25 2.75
N ILE A 35 -1.45 3.60 1.60
CA ILE A 35 -2.35 3.81 0.47
C ILE A 35 -3.57 2.88 0.64
N MET A 36 -4.73 3.47 0.85
CA MET A 36 -5.96 2.73 1.08
C MET A 36 -6.56 2.25 -0.25
N ARG A 37 -7.10 1.03 -0.30
CA ARG A 37 -7.37 0.04 0.77
C ARG A 37 -6.23 -0.98 0.97
N GLY A 38 -5.42 -1.22 -0.06
CA GLY A 38 -4.42 -2.31 -0.07
C GLY A 38 -3.47 -2.31 1.12
N ALA A 39 -2.98 -1.14 1.52
CA ALA A 39 -2.06 -1.02 2.64
C ALA A 39 -2.70 -1.18 4.03
N ALA A 40 -4.03 -1.21 4.17
CA ALA A 40 -4.68 -1.18 5.49
C ALA A 40 -4.21 -2.29 6.45
N PRO A 41 -4.25 -3.59 6.08
CA PRO A 41 -3.83 -4.65 6.99
C PRO A 41 -2.31 -4.62 7.24
N ILE A 42 -1.52 -4.22 6.25
CA ILE A 42 -0.07 -4.09 6.39
C ILE A 42 0.26 -3.01 7.42
N LEU A 43 -0.40 -1.87 7.30
CA LEU A 43 -0.14 -0.71 8.13
C LEU A 43 -0.51 -0.96 9.60
N ASP A 44 -1.62 -1.65 9.86
CA ASP A 44 -1.99 -2.05 11.23
C ASP A 44 -0.89 -2.90 11.87
N ILE A 45 -0.40 -3.93 11.16
CA ILE A 45 0.65 -4.82 11.66
C ILE A 45 1.97 -4.08 11.83
N LEU A 46 2.42 -3.34 10.82
CA LEU A 46 3.69 -2.59 10.87
C LEU A 46 3.70 -1.56 12.00
N SER A 47 2.60 -0.84 12.20
CA SER A 47 2.51 0.18 13.26
C SER A 47 2.68 -0.42 14.64
N ARG A 48 2.12 -1.61 14.87
CA ARG A 48 2.26 -2.34 16.13
C ARG A 48 3.68 -2.85 16.36
N ILE A 49 4.32 -3.38 15.30
CA ILE A 49 5.70 -3.88 15.36
C ILE A 49 6.69 -2.74 15.59
N LEU A 50 6.58 -1.67 14.78
CA LEU A 50 7.54 -0.57 14.75
C LEU A 50 7.25 0.52 15.78
N LYS A 51 6.06 0.52 16.42
CA LYS A 51 5.59 1.51 17.39
C LYS A 51 5.55 2.93 16.81
N LEU A 52 5.02 3.05 15.59
CA LEU A 52 4.97 4.31 14.85
C LEU A 52 3.55 4.78 14.62
N PRO A 53 3.32 6.10 14.57
CA PRO A 53 2.04 6.67 14.17
C PRO A 53 1.74 6.35 12.71
N THR A 54 0.45 6.30 12.38
CA THR A 54 -0.04 6.00 11.04
C THR A 54 -0.82 7.17 10.46
N ALA A 55 -0.76 7.26 9.15
CA ALA A 55 -1.59 8.12 8.32
C ALA A 55 -2.10 7.35 7.11
N TYR A 56 -3.21 7.80 6.55
CA TYR A 56 -3.84 7.15 5.41
C TYR A 56 -4.11 8.13 4.30
N ILE A 57 -3.78 7.74 3.09
CA ILE A 57 -4.19 8.42 1.87
C ILE A 57 -5.11 7.50 1.07
N VAL A 58 -6.19 8.06 0.52
CA VAL A 58 -7.10 7.32 -0.35
C VAL A 58 -6.80 7.70 -1.78
N ILE A 59 -6.54 6.68 -2.60
CA ILE A 59 -6.29 6.85 -4.02
C ILE A 59 -7.24 5.94 -4.78
N GLN A 60 -7.87 6.48 -5.80
CA GLN A 60 -8.73 5.74 -6.69
C GLN A 60 -8.25 5.91 -8.13
N SER A 61 -8.06 4.79 -8.83
CA SER A 61 -7.86 4.83 -10.27
C SER A 61 -9.22 5.06 -10.96
N TYR A 62 -9.24 5.98 -11.90
CA TYR A 62 -10.42 6.20 -12.72
C TYR A 62 -10.54 5.07 -13.75
N SER A 63 -11.42 4.12 -13.50
CA SER A 63 -11.94 3.19 -14.51
C SER A 63 -13.31 3.71 -14.95
N GLY A 64 -13.31 4.79 -15.78
CA GLY A 64 -14.56 5.48 -16.09
C GLY A 64 -15.30 4.82 -17.24
N ASP A 65 -16.54 4.42 -17.02
CA ASP A 65 -17.54 4.37 -18.06
C ASP A 65 -17.96 5.83 -18.38
N GLY A 66 -17.47 6.38 -19.48
CA GLY A 66 -18.07 7.55 -20.08
C GLY A 66 -17.24 8.82 -20.30
N LEU A 67 -15.96 8.88 -19.94
CA LEU A 67 -15.07 9.97 -20.33
C LEU A 67 -13.73 9.40 -20.80
N GLU A 68 -13.58 9.22 -22.09
CA GLU A 68 -12.39 8.63 -22.74
C GLU A 68 -11.07 9.31 -22.38
N ASP A 69 -11.09 10.57 -21.93
CA ASP A 69 -9.90 11.36 -21.61
C ASP A 69 -9.31 11.12 -20.21
N LYS A 70 -9.93 10.28 -19.34
CA LYS A 70 -9.50 10.09 -17.94
C LYS A 70 -9.08 8.68 -17.56
N GLN A 71 -9.07 7.76 -18.52
CA GLN A 71 -8.64 6.39 -18.27
C GLN A 71 -7.15 6.37 -17.83
N GLY A 72 -6.88 5.84 -16.64
CA GLY A 72 -5.53 5.79 -16.06
C GLY A 72 -5.13 6.99 -15.20
N GLN A 73 -6.01 7.96 -14.97
CA GLN A 73 -5.75 9.04 -14.00
C GLN A 73 -6.01 8.55 -12.57
N LEU A 74 -5.10 8.89 -11.66
CA LEU A 74 -5.28 8.65 -10.23
C LEU A 74 -5.95 9.87 -9.58
N MET A 75 -7.01 9.62 -8.82
CA MET A 75 -7.61 10.62 -7.95
C MET A 75 -7.09 10.43 -6.53
N PHE A 76 -6.62 11.52 -5.93
CA PHE A 76 -6.22 11.57 -4.54
C PHE A 76 -7.32 12.21 -3.70
N ALA A 77 -7.58 11.66 -2.52
CA ALA A 77 -8.38 12.35 -1.52
C ALA A 77 -7.73 13.70 -1.17
N ARG A 78 -8.54 14.66 -0.76
CA ARG A 78 -8.05 16.02 -0.49
C ARG A 78 -7.18 16.10 0.76
N GLU A 79 -7.36 15.16 1.70
CA GLU A 79 -6.73 15.22 3.02
C GLU A 79 -6.12 13.86 3.41
N ILE A 80 -5.07 13.93 4.22
CA ILE A 80 -4.51 12.79 4.93
C ILE A 80 -5.33 12.58 6.21
N SER A 81 -5.85 11.37 6.40
CA SER A 81 -6.46 10.99 7.68
C SER A 81 -5.36 10.51 8.63
N SER A 82 -5.08 11.26 9.69
CA SER A 82 -4.00 10.97 10.63
C SER A 82 -4.22 11.57 12.01
N LEU A 83 -3.66 10.90 13.02
CA LEU A 83 -3.43 11.48 14.35
C LEU A 83 -1.97 11.91 14.54
N ALA A 84 -1.10 11.66 13.56
CA ALA A 84 0.27 12.14 13.58
C ALA A 84 0.31 13.67 13.43
N GLU A 85 1.18 14.33 14.19
CA GLU A 85 1.39 15.76 14.06
C GLU A 85 2.27 16.05 12.82
N SER A 86 2.18 17.27 12.28
CA SER A 86 2.99 17.65 11.09
C SER A 86 4.48 17.42 11.29
N LYS A 87 5.00 17.62 12.49
CA LYS A 87 6.41 17.37 12.85
C LYS A 87 6.83 15.90 12.73
N ASP A 88 5.88 14.95 12.76
CA ASP A 88 6.16 13.52 12.65
C ASP A 88 6.45 13.11 11.19
N TYR A 89 6.12 13.97 10.22
CA TYR A 89 6.32 13.68 8.81
C TYR A 89 7.76 13.91 8.30
N LYS A 90 8.77 13.86 9.17
CA LYS A 90 10.17 14.03 8.74
C LYS A 90 10.64 12.91 7.82
N LYS A 91 10.53 11.66 8.29
CA LYS A 91 10.91 10.46 7.55
C LYS A 91 9.68 9.60 7.30
N VAL A 92 9.08 9.79 6.15
CA VAL A 92 7.85 9.10 5.76
C VAL A 92 8.18 7.74 5.16
N LEU A 93 7.53 6.68 5.64
CA LEU A 93 7.45 5.42 4.93
C LEU A 93 6.08 5.31 4.26
N LEU A 94 6.06 5.43 2.94
CA LEU A 94 4.86 5.24 2.13
C LEU A 94 4.68 3.75 1.84
N VAL A 95 3.53 3.20 2.25
CA VAL A 95 3.24 1.76 2.18
C VAL A 95 2.09 1.50 1.23
N ASP A 96 2.29 0.54 0.34
CA ASP A 96 1.25 -0.06 -0.50
C ASP A 96 1.32 -1.59 -0.37
N ASP A 97 0.35 -2.32 -0.90
CA ASP A 97 0.40 -3.78 -0.91
C ASP A 97 1.26 -4.30 -2.07
N LEU A 98 1.11 -3.73 -3.24
CA LEU A 98 1.67 -4.22 -4.50
C LEU A 98 2.21 -3.08 -5.37
N SER A 99 3.42 -3.25 -5.89
CA SER A 99 3.91 -2.48 -7.02
C SER A 99 3.61 -3.22 -8.34
N ASP A 100 2.44 -2.96 -8.92
CA ASP A 100 2.01 -3.55 -10.20
C ASP A 100 2.71 -2.87 -11.39
N THR A 101 2.35 -1.64 -11.70
CA THR A 101 3.04 -0.78 -12.67
C THR A 101 4.01 0.19 -12.00
N GLY A 102 3.81 0.48 -10.72
CA GLY A 102 4.52 1.46 -9.94
C GLY A 102 3.96 2.88 -10.03
N LEU A 103 2.94 3.10 -10.85
CA LEU A 103 2.35 4.44 -11.06
C LEU A 103 1.80 5.02 -9.76
N THR A 104 1.08 4.22 -8.97
CA THR A 104 0.48 4.64 -7.70
C THR A 104 1.54 5.14 -6.72
N LEU A 105 2.58 4.34 -6.47
CA LEU A 105 3.68 4.73 -5.57
C LEU A 105 4.37 6.01 -6.03
N ASN A 106 4.70 6.10 -7.32
CA ASN A 106 5.38 7.26 -7.88
C ASN A 106 4.56 8.56 -7.72
N LYS A 107 3.28 8.52 -8.08
CA LYS A 107 2.38 9.66 -7.95
C LYS A 107 2.07 10.02 -6.49
N SER A 108 2.05 9.05 -5.60
CA SER A 108 1.85 9.27 -4.16
C SER A 108 3.02 10.00 -3.52
N ILE A 109 4.26 9.70 -3.93
CA ILE A 109 5.45 10.44 -3.48
C ILE A 109 5.34 11.91 -3.91
N GLU A 110 5.01 12.14 -5.19
CA GLU A 110 4.84 13.49 -5.74
C GLU A 110 3.75 14.26 -4.97
N TRP A 111 2.62 13.62 -4.72
CA TRP A 111 1.50 14.20 -3.98
C TRP A 111 1.89 14.53 -2.54
N LEU A 112 2.51 13.60 -1.79
CA LEU A 112 2.96 13.82 -0.41
C LEU A 112 3.92 15.00 -0.28
N ARG A 113 4.88 15.12 -1.19
CA ARG A 113 5.86 16.22 -1.21
C ARG A 113 5.24 17.59 -1.48
N ASN A 114 4.02 17.61 -2.02
CA ASN A 114 3.28 18.83 -2.30
C ASN A 114 2.09 19.04 -1.35
N TYR A 115 1.83 18.11 -0.43
CA TYR A 115 0.68 18.19 0.47
C TYR A 115 0.86 19.31 1.50
N GLY A 116 -0.08 20.25 1.50
CA GLY A 116 0.03 21.57 2.11
C GLY A 116 0.39 21.63 3.60
N SER A 117 -0.13 20.70 4.42
CA SER A 117 0.10 20.74 5.89
C SER A 117 1.38 20.04 6.34
N THR A 118 1.98 19.17 5.50
CA THR A 118 3.13 18.34 5.88
C THR A 118 4.37 18.56 5.02
N LYS A 119 4.23 19.13 3.83
CA LYS A 119 5.32 19.29 2.84
C LYS A 119 6.59 19.93 3.40
N ASP A 120 6.43 20.92 4.28
CA ASP A 120 7.55 21.67 4.84
C ASP A 120 8.32 20.89 5.93
N PHE A 121 7.77 19.76 6.39
CA PHE A 121 8.37 18.89 7.39
C PHE A 121 9.01 17.64 6.78
N ILE A 122 8.65 17.27 5.54
CA ILE A 122 9.15 16.05 4.90
C ILE A 122 10.59 16.24 4.46
N GLU A 123 11.49 15.53 5.14
CA GLU A 123 12.91 15.47 4.80
C GLU A 123 13.18 14.32 3.82
N GLU A 124 12.54 13.17 4.04
CA GLU A 124 12.73 11.96 3.26
C GLU A 124 11.42 11.17 3.11
N VAL A 125 11.20 10.61 1.93
CA VAL A 125 10.13 9.64 1.67
C VAL A 125 10.77 8.38 1.10
N LYS A 126 10.58 7.25 1.79
CA LYS A 126 10.86 5.91 1.28
C LYS A 126 9.58 5.12 1.08
N THR A 127 9.66 4.09 0.28
CA THR A 127 8.52 3.29 -0.14
C THR A 127 8.65 1.84 0.28
N ALA A 128 7.51 1.22 0.59
CA ALA A 128 7.43 -0.19 0.95
C ALA A 128 6.22 -0.86 0.29
N CYS A 129 6.38 -2.09 -0.17
CA CYS A 129 5.27 -2.95 -0.56
C CYS A 129 5.61 -4.41 -0.27
N LEU A 130 4.62 -5.31 -0.29
CA LEU A 130 4.85 -6.74 -0.09
C LEU A 130 5.38 -7.41 -1.35
N TRP A 131 4.83 -7.04 -2.51
CA TRP A 131 5.19 -7.60 -3.80
C TRP A 131 5.52 -6.53 -4.82
N LYS A 132 6.50 -6.84 -5.66
CA LYS A 132 6.78 -6.09 -6.89
C LYS A 132 6.64 -7.05 -8.08
N LYS A 133 5.79 -6.72 -9.04
CA LYS A 133 5.66 -7.46 -10.29
C LYS A 133 6.84 -7.17 -11.23
N LYS A 134 7.10 -8.09 -12.14
CA LYS A 134 8.15 -7.96 -13.15
C LYS A 134 7.96 -6.73 -14.04
N SER A 135 6.72 -6.47 -14.43
CA SER A 135 6.34 -5.32 -15.28
C SER A 135 6.45 -3.96 -14.60
N SER A 136 6.55 -3.95 -13.26
CA SER A 136 6.65 -2.68 -12.52
C SER A 136 7.94 -1.95 -12.86
N THR A 137 7.79 -0.71 -13.33
CA THR A 137 8.91 0.22 -13.61
C THR A 137 9.40 0.96 -12.38
N PHE A 138 8.70 0.83 -11.25
CA PHE A 138 9.06 1.45 -9.98
C PHE A 138 9.83 0.46 -9.10
N GLU A 139 10.93 0.92 -8.48
CA GLU A 139 11.69 0.12 -7.53
C GLU A 139 11.40 0.60 -6.11
N PRO A 140 10.60 -0.14 -5.32
CA PRO A 140 10.36 0.19 -3.91
C PRO A 140 11.64 0.06 -3.08
N ASP A 141 11.83 0.96 -2.11
CA ASP A 141 12.98 0.88 -1.20
C ASP A 141 12.97 -0.42 -0.38
N PHE A 142 11.78 -0.86 0.04
CA PHE A 142 11.58 -2.09 0.80
C PHE A 142 10.52 -2.96 0.12
N CYS A 143 10.91 -4.17 -0.26
CA CYS A 143 10.02 -5.15 -0.89
C CYS A 143 10.54 -6.56 -0.63
N PRO A 144 9.89 -7.36 0.23
CA PRO A 144 10.32 -8.72 0.53
C PRO A 144 10.26 -9.68 -0.66
N ILE A 145 9.30 -9.48 -1.56
CA ILE A 145 9.07 -10.39 -2.68
C ILE A 145 9.07 -9.65 -4.01
N ARG A 146 10.08 -9.94 -4.84
CA ARG A 146 10.15 -9.51 -6.23
C ARG A 146 9.82 -10.69 -7.11
N LEU A 147 8.80 -10.54 -7.96
CA LEU A 147 8.31 -11.59 -8.83
C LEU A 147 9.01 -11.54 -10.19
N ASP A 148 9.30 -12.72 -10.74
CA ASP A 148 9.89 -12.87 -12.08
C ASP A 148 8.83 -12.88 -13.19
N SER A 149 7.55 -12.74 -12.81
CA SER A 149 6.37 -12.73 -13.70
C SER A 149 5.31 -11.78 -13.15
N ASP A 150 4.18 -11.71 -13.85
CA ASP A 150 3.07 -10.81 -13.51
C ASP A 150 1.79 -11.59 -13.17
N PRO A 151 1.80 -12.49 -12.16
CA PRO A 151 0.62 -13.24 -11.77
C PRO A 151 -0.44 -12.33 -11.16
N TRP A 152 -1.69 -12.79 -11.16
CA TRP A 152 -2.71 -12.20 -10.31
C TRP A 152 -2.47 -12.65 -8.87
N ILE A 153 -2.18 -11.72 -7.97
CA ILE A 153 -1.95 -12.02 -6.55
C ILE A 153 -3.30 -11.98 -5.85
N VAL A 154 -3.75 -13.16 -5.38
CA VAL A 154 -4.97 -13.27 -4.60
C VAL A 154 -4.60 -13.15 -3.12
N GLN A 155 -4.82 -11.98 -2.55
CA GLN A 155 -4.56 -11.68 -1.16
C GLN A 155 -5.63 -12.31 -0.24
N PRO A 156 -5.35 -12.52 1.06
CA PRO A 156 -6.25 -13.24 1.96
C PRO A 156 -7.65 -12.64 2.13
N THR A 157 -7.82 -11.35 1.87
CA THR A 157 -9.10 -10.64 1.98
C THR A 157 -9.82 -10.46 0.65
N GLU A 158 -9.14 -10.72 -0.47
CA GLU A 158 -9.66 -10.40 -1.80
C GLU A 158 -10.88 -11.26 -2.19
N HIS A 159 -10.95 -12.48 -1.66
CA HIS A 159 -12.10 -13.35 -1.90
C HIS A 159 -13.43 -12.77 -1.38
N TYR A 160 -13.40 -11.86 -0.40
CA TYR A 160 -14.60 -11.18 0.08
C TYR A 160 -15.17 -10.17 -0.91
N GLU A 161 -14.42 -9.76 -1.91
CA GLU A 161 -14.92 -8.86 -2.95
C GLU A 161 -15.89 -9.58 -3.93
N GLU A 162 -15.73 -10.89 -4.06
CA GLU A 162 -16.57 -11.73 -4.94
C GLU A 162 -17.68 -12.47 -4.18
N MET A 163 -17.60 -12.60 -2.84
CA MET A 163 -18.57 -13.34 -2.04
C MET A 163 -19.80 -12.50 -1.71
N SER A 164 -20.99 -13.10 -1.89
CA SER A 164 -22.24 -12.54 -1.37
C SER A 164 -22.37 -12.76 0.14
N ILE A 165 -23.23 -11.97 0.78
CA ILE A 165 -23.52 -12.17 2.21
C ILE A 165 -24.21 -13.50 2.48
N GLU A 166 -25.02 -14.00 1.54
CA GLU A 166 -25.70 -15.28 1.61
C GLU A 166 -24.70 -16.44 1.63
N GLU A 167 -23.65 -16.39 0.81
CA GLU A 167 -22.56 -17.38 0.81
C GLU A 167 -21.78 -17.36 2.14
N ILE A 168 -21.56 -16.18 2.72
CA ILE A 168 -20.92 -16.05 4.03
C ILE A 168 -21.82 -16.66 5.13
N VAL A 169 -23.13 -16.41 5.09
CA VAL A 169 -24.10 -17.01 6.02
C VAL A 169 -24.08 -18.53 5.91
N GLU A 170 -24.10 -19.07 4.69
CA GLU A 170 -24.11 -20.54 4.48
C GLU A 170 -22.83 -21.19 5.02
N ARG A 171 -21.68 -20.56 4.81
CA ARG A 171 -20.39 -21.06 5.30
C ARG A 171 -20.26 -21.08 6.83
N ASN A 172 -21.11 -20.35 7.56
CA ASN A 172 -21.08 -20.25 9.03
C ASN A 172 -22.26 -20.97 9.73
N LYS A 173 -23.01 -21.79 9.01
CA LYS A 173 -23.99 -22.72 9.57
C LYS A 173 -23.34 -24.02 10.01
#